data_448170014bc2323045365ce66a2e0d0f
#
_entry.id   448170014bc2323045365ce66a2e0d0f
#
_cell.length_a   1.000
_cell.length_b   1.000
_cell.length_c   1.000
_cell.angle_alpha   90.00
_cell.angle_beta   90.00
_cell.angle_gamma   90.00
#
_symmetry.space_group_name_H-M   'P 1'
#
loop_
_entity.id
_entity.type
_entity.pdbx_description
1 polymer ?
#
loop_
_entity_poly.entity_id
_entity_poly.type
_entity_poly.pdbx_seq_one_letter_code
_entity_poly.pdbx_strand_id
1 'polypeptide(L)'
;VYNKAKVNKEDVDTYEELGDPKNKGKLCIRSGSHPYNLSLFGAITEHLGEQKTQEWLQGVVANLARSPKGGDTDQIKAVASGECDIGVTNSYYLARLMRSSKPEDVAVANKVGVVFPNQQSWGTHMNIAGGAVAKYSKNPANAVKFLEYLASPEAQHYFANGNNEWPTAKGVTVANPALKAMTGGAPFKSETIPISAVGANTTKVQQMLDRVGFK
;
A
#
# COMPACT_ATOMS: atom_id res chain seq x y z
N VAL A 1 -6.60 -3.43 -4.38
CA VAL A 1 -7.59 -4.54 -4.38
C VAL A 1 -8.80 -4.16 -5.22
N TYR A 2 -9.41 -5.12 -5.88
CA TYR A 2 -10.57 -4.90 -6.74
C TYR A 2 -11.62 -5.99 -6.54
N ASN A 3 -12.87 -5.68 -6.82
CA ASN A 3 -13.98 -6.64 -6.78
C ASN A 3 -13.94 -7.53 -8.03
N LYS A 4 -13.64 -8.83 -7.85
CA LYS A 4 -13.49 -9.79 -8.96
C LYS A 4 -14.72 -9.95 -9.85
N ALA A 5 -15.92 -9.63 -9.34
CA ALA A 5 -17.17 -9.75 -10.10
C ALA A 5 -17.50 -8.50 -10.94
N LYS A 6 -16.77 -7.38 -10.71
CA LYS A 6 -17.13 -6.08 -11.30
C LYS A 6 -16.01 -5.41 -12.10
N VAL A 7 -14.74 -5.76 -11.82
CA VAL A 7 -13.57 -5.08 -12.39
C VAL A 7 -12.63 -6.11 -12.98
N ASN A 8 -12.11 -5.86 -14.17
CA ASN A 8 -11.03 -6.63 -14.75
C ASN A 8 -9.69 -6.11 -14.17
N LYS A 9 -8.75 -7.03 -13.95
CA LYS A 9 -7.44 -6.69 -13.39
C LYS A 9 -6.70 -5.65 -14.21
N GLU A 10 -6.82 -5.73 -15.51
CA GLU A 10 -6.16 -4.88 -16.51
C GLU A 10 -6.69 -3.44 -16.52
N ASP A 11 -7.86 -3.20 -15.91
CA ASP A 11 -8.46 -1.87 -15.78
C ASP A 11 -7.93 -1.07 -14.57
N VAL A 12 -7.07 -1.70 -13.74
CA VAL A 12 -6.56 -1.15 -12.48
C VAL A 12 -5.11 -1.57 -12.21
N ASP A 13 -4.33 -1.79 -13.25
CA ASP A 13 -2.98 -2.33 -13.14
C ASP A 13 -1.90 -1.24 -12.95
N THR A 14 -2.29 0.05 -12.97
CA THR A 14 -1.42 1.18 -12.66
C THR A 14 -2.03 2.10 -11.60
N TYR A 15 -1.18 2.85 -10.89
CA TYR A 15 -1.66 3.90 -9.97
C TYR A 15 -2.29 5.07 -10.72
N GLU A 16 -1.83 5.34 -11.93
CA GLU A 16 -2.35 6.40 -12.78
C GLU A 16 -3.84 6.21 -13.07
N GLU A 17 -4.29 4.98 -13.25
CA GLU A 17 -5.69 4.64 -13.51
C GLU A 17 -6.64 4.94 -12.34
N LEU A 18 -6.12 5.09 -11.12
CA LEU A 18 -6.96 5.53 -9.99
C LEU A 18 -7.52 6.94 -10.21
N GLY A 19 -6.84 7.77 -11.01
CA GLY A 19 -7.29 9.10 -11.42
C GLY A 19 -8.09 9.12 -12.72
N ASP A 20 -8.22 8.00 -13.44
CA ASP A 20 -8.93 7.93 -14.71
C ASP A 20 -10.46 8.07 -14.52
N PRO A 21 -11.15 8.92 -15.30
CA PRO A 21 -12.61 9.08 -15.24
C PRO A 21 -13.43 7.79 -15.41
N LYS A 22 -12.87 6.74 -16.03
CA LYS A 22 -13.53 5.41 -16.13
C LYS A 22 -13.83 4.79 -14.76
N ASN A 23 -13.11 5.24 -13.73
CA ASN A 23 -13.23 4.73 -12.35
C ASN A 23 -14.10 5.63 -11.45
N LYS A 24 -14.88 6.55 -12.04
CA LYS A 24 -15.76 7.46 -11.29
C LYS A 24 -16.73 6.70 -10.37
N GLY A 25 -16.71 7.06 -9.08
CA GLY A 25 -17.58 6.47 -8.06
C GLY A 25 -17.23 5.03 -7.66
N LYS A 26 -16.03 4.55 -7.99
CA LYS A 26 -15.62 3.15 -7.73
C LYS A 26 -14.57 3.01 -6.64
N LEU A 27 -13.87 4.10 -6.25
CA LEU A 27 -12.69 4.03 -5.42
C LEU A 27 -13.00 4.22 -3.94
N CYS A 28 -12.45 3.33 -3.10
CA CYS A 28 -12.33 3.49 -1.66
C CYS A 28 -10.88 3.58 -1.22
N ILE A 29 -10.59 4.53 -0.37
CA ILE A 29 -9.27 4.75 0.18
C ILE A 29 -9.42 5.34 1.60
N ARG A 30 -8.41 5.17 2.43
CA ARG A 30 -8.34 5.82 3.73
C ARG A 30 -7.97 7.30 3.60
N SER A 31 -7.97 8.06 4.72
CA SER A 31 -7.62 9.49 4.74
C SER A 31 -6.35 9.80 3.93
N GLY A 32 -6.39 10.86 3.14
CA GLY A 32 -5.26 11.34 2.35
C GLY A 32 -4.05 11.71 3.19
N SER A 33 -4.25 12.28 4.37
CA SER A 33 -3.19 12.66 5.31
C SER A 33 -2.60 11.48 6.10
N HIS A 34 -3.10 10.25 5.92
CA HIS A 34 -2.53 9.10 6.58
C HIS A 34 -1.11 8.81 6.04
N PRO A 35 -0.13 8.44 6.89
CA PRO A 35 1.25 8.19 6.47
C PRO A 35 1.41 7.28 5.27
N TYR A 36 0.55 6.25 5.10
CA TYR A 36 0.60 5.34 3.95
C TYR A 36 0.29 6.07 2.64
N ASN A 37 -0.72 6.93 2.64
CA ASN A 37 -1.09 7.70 1.46
C ASN A 37 -0.09 8.83 1.20
N LEU A 38 0.42 9.49 2.25
CA LEU A 38 1.49 10.48 2.09
C LEU A 38 2.74 9.86 1.46
N SER A 39 3.08 8.62 1.83
CA SER A 39 4.19 7.86 1.23
C SER A 39 3.92 7.55 -0.24
N LEU A 40 2.75 6.96 -0.56
CA LEU A 40 2.38 6.65 -1.94
C LEU A 40 2.34 7.90 -2.82
N PHE A 41 1.69 8.96 -2.36
CA PHE A 41 1.55 10.20 -3.13
C PHE A 41 2.89 10.93 -3.27
N GLY A 42 3.78 10.82 -2.27
CA GLY A 42 5.15 11.27 -2.36
C GLY A 42 5.94 10.56 -3.45
N ALA A 43 5.80 9.25 -3.55
CA ALA A 43 6.41 8.46 -4.62
C ALA A 43 5.83 8.81 -6.01
N ILE A 44 4.51 8.95 -6.12
CA ILE A 44 3.86 9.40 -7.37
C ILE A 44 4.37 10.79 -7.77
N THR A 45 4.62 11.68 -6.80
CA THR A 45 5.17 13.01 -7.08
C THR A 45 6.59 12.93 -7.66
N GLU A 46 7.41 11.99 -7.21
CA GLU A 46 8.74 11.75 -7.82
C GLU A 46 8.65 11.23 -9.26
N HIS A 47 7.67 10.39 -9.56
CA HIS A 47 7.51 9.81 -10.90
C HIS A 47 6.86 10.77 -11.89
N LEU A 48 5.84 11.53 -11.47
CA LEU A 48 5.01 12.33 -12.36
C LEU A 48 5.32 13.84 -12.31
N GLY A 49 5.97 14.29 -11.24
CA GLY A 49 6.11 15.71 -10.92
C GLY A 49 4.87 16.31 -10.26
N GLU A 50 5.01 17.47 -9.60
CA GLU A 50 3.98 18.10 -8.75
C GLU A 50 2.68 18.38 -9.53
N GLN A 51 2.77 18.99 -10.72
CA GLN A 51 1.59 19.36 -11.48
C GLN A 51 0.74 18.15 -11.86
N LYS A 52 1.33 17.13 -12.47
CA LYS A 52 0.60 15.91 -12.87
C LYS A 52 0.08 15.14 -11.68
N THR A 53 0.79 15.14 -10.55
CA THR A 53 0.31 14.52 -9.31
C THR A 53 -0.93 15.24 -8.80
N GLN A 54 -0.96 16.57 -8.85
CA GLN A 54 -2.14 17.33 -8.44
C GLN A 54 -3.35 17.05 -9.36
N GLU A 55 -3.14 17.00 -10.67
CA GLU A 55 -4.19 16.63 -11.64
C GLU A 55 -4.69 15.20 -11.38
N TRP A 56 -3.78 14.26 -11.14
CA TRP A 56 -4.12 12.90 -10.77
C TRP A 56 -4.92 12.82 -9.46
N LEU A 57 -4.52 13.56 -8.42
CA LEU A 57 -5.25 13.63 -7.14
C LEU A 57 -6.66 14.19 -7.32
N GLN A 58 -6.88 15.17 -8.22
CA GLN A 58 -8.21 15.65 -8.58
C GLN A 58 -9.07 14.52 -9.16
N GLY A 59 -8.49 13.73 -10.06
CA GLY A 59 -9.14 12.53 -10.61
C GLY A 59 -9.47 11.50 -9.55
N VAL A 60 -8.53 11.21 -8.64
CA VAL A 60 -8.73 10.29 -7.52
C VAL A 60 -9.90 10.75 -6.64
N VAL A 61 -9.96 12.04 -6.29
CA VAL A 61 -11.08 12.60 -5.51
C VAL A 61 -12.41 12.48 -6.25
N ALA A 62 -12.42 12.76 -7.55
CA ALA A 62 -13.63 12.63 -8.39
C ALA A 62 -14.11 11.17 -8.52
N ASN A 63 -13.20 10.21 -8.34
CA ASN A 63 -13.47 8.78 -8.46
C ASN A 63 -13.88 8.11 -7.14
N LEU A 64 -13.87 8.84 -6.03
CA LEU A 64 -14.26 8.29 -4.73
C LEU A 64 -15.73 7.84 -4.74
N ALA A 65 -15.97 6.60 -4.30
CA ALA A 65 -17.32 6.06 -4.07
C ALA A 65 -17.95 6.65 -2.79
N ARG A 66 -17.12 7.04 -1.85
CA ARG A 66 -17.48 7.65 -0.56
C ARG A 66 -16.34 8.49 -0.02
N SER A 67 -16.63 9.35 0.95
CA SER A 67 -15.59 10.06 1.68
C SER A 67 -14.58 9.08 2.29
N PRO A 68 -13.26 9.43 2.27
CA PRO A 68 -12.22 8.61 2.88
C PRO A 68 -12.53 8.32 4.36
N LYS A 69 -12.50 7.06 4.76
CA LYS A 69 -12.74 6.63 6.15
C LYS A 69 -12.19 5.23 6.41
N GLY A 70 -11.97 4.92 7.68
CA GLY A 70 -11.53 3.60 8.12
C GLY A 70 -10.08 3.27 7.79
N GLY A 71 -9.67 2.06 8.14
CA GLY A 71 -8.35 1.51 7.86
C GLY A 71 -8.34 0.64 6.60
N ASP A 72 -7.19 0.05 6.30
CA ASP A 72 -6.99 -0.78 5.11
C ASP A 72 -7.93 -1.99 5.07
N THR A 73 -8.15 -2.67 6.21
CA THR A 73 -9.12 -3.76 6.30
C THR A 73 -10.54 -3.31 5.94
N ASP A 74 -10.92 -2.07 6.30
CA ASP A 74 -12.23 -1.53 5.96
C ASP A 74 -12.36 -1.28 4.47
N GLN A 75 -11.27 -0.88 3.78
CA GLN A 75 -11.26 -0.74 2.32
C GLN A 75 -11.48 -2.12 1.66
N ILE A 76 -10.77 -3.15 2.11
CA ILE A 76 -10.93 -4.52 1.57
C ILE A 76 -12.38 -5.02 1.77
N LYS A 77 -12.95 -4.81 2.95
CA LYS A 77 -14.33 -5.19 3.24
C LYS A 77 -15.35 -4.41 2.40
N ALA A 78 -15.12 -3.11 2.19
CA ALA A 78 -15.96 -2.27 1.34
C ALA A 78 -15.96 -2.75 -0.13
N VAL A 79 -14.78 -3.13 -0.66
CA VAL A 79 -14.66 -3.72 -1.99
C VAL A 79 -15.36 -5.09 -2.06
N ALA A 80 -15.17 -5.95 -1.07
CA ALA A 80 -15.81 -7.26 -1.04
C ALA A 80 -17.34 -7.21 -0.92
N SER A 81 -17.89 -6.17 -0.26
CA SER A 81 -19.33 -5.94 -0.14
C SER A 81 -19.95 -5.24 -1.35
N GLY A 82 -19.12 -4.65 -2.21
CA GLY A 82 -19.58 -3.87 -3.38
C GLY A 82 -19.98 -2.43 -3.06
N GLU A 83 -19.62 -1.90 -1.88
CA GLU A 83 -19.70 -0.46 -1.56
C GLU A 83 -18.75 0.33 -2.48
N CYS A 84 -17.61 -0.26 -2.82
CA CYS A 84 -16.67 0.22 -3.81
C CYS A 84 -16.26 -0.94 -4.73
N ASP A 85 -15.71 -0.62 -5.88
CA ASP A 85 -15.23 -1.63 -6.81
C ASP A 85 -13.70 -1.79 -6.73
N ILE A 86 -12.99 -0.73 -6.29
CA ILE A 86 -11.53 -0.63 -6.18
C ILE A 86 -11.16 -0.10 -4.79
N GLY A 87 -10.08 -0.59 -4.22
CA GLY A 87 -9.55 -0.10 -2.94
C GLY A 87 -8.03 -0.04 -2.92
N VAL A 88 -7.49 0.99 -2.25
CA VAL A 88 -6.05 1.10 -1.99
C VAL A 88 -5.75 0.62 -0.58
N THR A 89 -4.80 -0.31 -0.46
CA THR A 89 -4.44 -0.93 0.82
C THR A 89 -3.02 -1.46 0.80
N ASN A 90 -2.40 -1.57 1.97
CA ASN A 90 -1.16 -2.33 2.09
C ASN A 90 -1.44 -3.84 1.99
N SER A 91 -0.55 -4.56 1.33
CA SER A 91 -0.71 -5.99 1.00
C SER A 91 -0.91 -6.90 2.22
N TYR A 92 -0.23 -6.61 3.33
CA TYR A 92 -0.29 -7.45 4.53
C TYR A 92 -1.68 -7.51 5.19
N TYR A 93 -2.55 -6.52 4.97
CA TYR A 93 -3.94 -6.57 5.46
C TYR A 93 -4.77 -7.62 4.72
N LEU A 94 -4.61 -7.73 3.39
CA LEU A 94 -5.28 -8.79 2.64
C LEU A 94 -4.71 -10.16 3.02
N ALA A 95 -3.39 -10.29 3.13
CA ALA A 95 -2.75 -11.52 3.56
C ALA A 95 -3.23 -11.98 4.94
N ARG A 96 -3.48 -11.03 5.86
CA ARG A 96 -4.07 -11.31 7.18
C ARG A 96 -5.48 -11.90 7.07
N LEU A 97 -6.33 -11.36 6.21
CA LEU A 97 -7.67 -11.91 5.96
C LEU A 97 -7.62 -13.30 5.32
N MET A 98 -6.71 -13.50 4.36
CA MET A 98 -6.51 -14.81 3.72
C MET A 98 -6.07 -15.90 4.70
N ARG A 99 -5.35 -15.54 5.77
CA ARG A 99 -4.82 -16.45 6.80
C ARG A 99 -5.66 -16.46 8.08
N SER A 100 -6.78 -15.76 8.10
CA SER A 100 -7.64 -15.71 9.28
C SER A 100 -8.24 -17.08 9.59
N SER A 101 -8.38 -17.40 10.87
CA SER A 101 -9.15 -18.56 11.32
C SER A 101 -10.66 -18.34 11.25
N LYS A 102 -11.11 -17.11 10.96
CA LYS A 102 -12.52 -16.75 10.88
C LYS A 102 -13.03 -16.94 9.45
N PRO A 103 -14.03 -17.79 9.21
CA PRO A 103 -14.56 -18.02 7.86
C PRO A 103 -15.04 -16.74 7.14
N GLU A 104 -15.60 -15.79 7.88
CA GLU A 104 -16.04 -14.51 7.36
C GLU A 104 -14.91 -13.65 6.77
N ASP A 105 -13.72 -13.66 7.38
CA ASP A 105 -12.55 -12.94 6.88
C ASP A 105 -12.03 -13.59 5.59
N VAL A 106 -11.97 -14.91 5.56
CA VAL A 106 -11.58 -15.67 4.36
C VAL A 106 -12.59 -15.44 3.22
N ALA A 107 -13.89 -15.41 3.53
CA ALA A 107 -14.94 -15.11 2.55
C ALA A 107 -14.77 -13.70 1.94
N VAL A 108 -14.38 -12.71 2.74
CA VAL A 108 -14.03 -11.36 2.26
C VAL A 108 -12.84 -11.42 1.31
N ALA A 109 -11.74 -12.07 1.72
CA ALA A 109 -10.53 -12.18 0.90
C ALA A 109 -10.79 -12.87 -0.46
N ASN A 110 -11.68 -13.87 -0.48
CA ASN A 110 -12.00 -14.60 -1.71
C ASN A 110 -12.76 -13.78 -2.76
N LYS A 111 -13.48 -12.72 -2.35
CA LYS A 111 -14.23 -11.83 -3.26
C LYS A 111 -13.36 -10.79 -3.94
N VAL A 112 -12.19 -10.50 -3.41
CA VAL A 112 -11.30 -9.47 -3.94
C VAL A 112 -10.12 -10.05 -4.71
N GLY A 113 -9.71 -9.37 -5.76
CA GLY A 113 -8.42 -9.57 -6.42
C GLY A 113 -7.40 -8.59 -5.88
N VAL A 114 -6.13 -8.87 -6.11
CA VAL A 114 -5.01 -7.99 -5.76
C VAL A 114 -4.19 -7.66 -7.00
N VAL A 115 -3.75 -6.41 -7.07
CA VAL A 115 -2.81 -5.92 -8.07
C VAL A 115 -1.62 -5.32 -7.35
N PHE A 116 -0.43 -5.64 -7.82
CA PHE A 116 0.79 -4.89 -7.56
C PHE A 116 0.98 -3.96 -8.77
N PRO A 117 0.68 -2.64 -8.64
CA PRO A 117 0.58 -1.78 -9.82
C PRO A 117 1.91 -1.50 -10.50
N ASN A 118 1.84 -0.95 -11.71
CA ASN A 118 2.99 -0.43 -12.47
C ASN A 118 4.07 -1.46 -12.81
N GLN A 119 3.71 -2.73 -12.98
CA GLN A 119 4.69 -3.79 -13.27
C GLN A 119 5.39 -3.58 -14.62
N GLN A 120 4.77 -2.93 -15.58
CA GLN A 120 5.33 -2.59 -16.90
C GLN A 120 6.05 -1.23 -16.93
N SER A 121 5.99 -0.46 -15.83
CA SER A 121 6.61 0.86 -15.72
C SER A 121 7.56 0.93 -14.53
N TRP A 122 7.36 1.82 -13.58
CA TRP A 122 8.27 2.08 -12.46
C TRP A 122 8.16 1.09 -11.29
N GLY A 123 7.14 0.25 -11.25
CA GLY A 123 6.97 -0.77 -10.21
C GLY A 123 6.02 -0.34 -9.08
N THR A 124 5.74 -1.28 -8.19
CA THR A 124 4.84 -1.05 -7.05
C THR A 124 5.54 -0.24 -5.96
N HIS A 125 4.83 0.74 -5.40
CA HIS A 125 5.29 1.51 -4.25
C HIS A 125 5.50 0.61 -3.02
N MET A 126 6.64 0.77 -2.36
CA MET A 126 7.00 0.05 -1.15
C MET A 126 6.85 0.96 0.08
N ASN A 127 5.79 0.75 0.84
CA ASN A 127 5.64 1.40 2.15
C ASN A 127 6.49 0.67 3.18
N ILE A 128 7.55 1.32 3.67
CA ILE A 128 8.58 0.72 4.50
C ILE A 128 8.34 1.04 5.98
N ALA A 129 8.33 0.01 6.84
CA ALA A 129 8.44 0.19 8.28
C ALA A 129 9.91 0.39 8.67
N GLY A 130 10.14 1.26 9.64
CA GLY A 130 11.49 1.58 10.10
C GLY A 130 11.55 1.76 11.61
N GLY A 131 12.77 1.80 12.14
CA GLY A 131 13.05 2.07 13.54
C GLY A 131 14.20 3.06 13.70
N ALA A 132 14.22 3.78 14.82
CA ALA A 132 15.27 4.72 15.15
C ALA A 132 15.60 4.70 16.65
N VAL A 133 16.84 5.05 16.99
CA VAL A 133 17.23 5.26 18.38
C VAL A 133 16.79 6.65 18.81
N ALA A 134 15.98 6.71 19.86
CA ALA A 134 15.55 8.00 20.42
C ALA A 134 16.77 8.81 20.91
N LYS A 135 16.78 10.13 20.67
CA LYS A 135 17.88 11.03 21.01
C LYS A 135 18.32 10.93 22.49
N TYR A 136 17.38 10.71 23.38
CA TYR A 136 17.62 10.62 24.82
C TYR A 136 17.50 9.19 25.36
N SER A 137 17.73 8.19 24.52
CA SER A 137 17.75 6.79 24.95
C SER A 137 18.81 6.59 26.07
N LYS A 138 18.39 5.93 27.15
CA LYS A 138 19.30 5.57 28.25
C LYS A 138 20.20 4.36 27.91
N ASN A 139 19.84 3.59 26.88
CA ASN A 139 20.53 2.38 26.43
C ASN A 139 20.77 2.38 24.91
N PRO A 140 21.46 3.38 24.34
CA PRO A 140 21.59 3.52 22.89
C PRO A 140 22.29 2.31 22.24
N ALA A 141 23.30 1.75 22.90
CA ALA A 141 24.03 0.59 22.37
C ALA A 141 23.14 -0.66 22.24
N ASN A 142 22.26 -0.91 23.20
CA ASN A 142 21.29 -2.01 23.11
C ASN A 142 20.20 -1.73 22.08
N ALA A 143 19.78 -0.47 21.93
CA ALA A 143 18.83 -0.08 20.90
C ALA A 143 19.40 -0.31 19.48
N VAL A 144 20.67 0.03 19.25
CA VAL A 144 21.36 -0.26 17.98
C VAL A 144 21.39 -1.76 17.70
N LYS A 145 21.85 -2.58 18.68
CA LYS A 145 21.85 -4.05 18.52
C LYS A 145 20.48 -4.62 18.21
N PHE A 146 19.42 -4.07 18.81
CA PHE A 146 18.05 -4.48 18.50
C PHE A 146 17.65 -4.12 17.08
N LEU A 147 17.97 -2.92 16.58
CA LEU A 147 17.71 -2.53 15.20
C LEU A 147 18.50 -3.37 14.19
N GLU A 148 19.77 -3.69 14.50
CA GLU A 148 20.59 -4.61 13.70
C GLU A 148 19.95 -6.01 13.63
N TYR A 149 19.45 -6.52 14.77
CA TYR A 149 18.71 -7.79 14.79
C TYR A 149 17.45 -7.72 13.93
N LEU A 150 16.66 -6.64 14.01
CA LEU A 150 15.46 -6.48 13.17
C LEU A 150 15.77 -6.48 11.68
N ALA A 151 16.95 -6.03 11.28
CA ALA A 151 17.43 -6.08 9.90
C ALA A 151 18.04 -7.44 9.49
N SER A 152 18.22 -8.36 10.43
CA SER A 152 18.78 -9.68 10.16
C SER A 152 17.85 -10.56 9.33
N PRO A 153 18.39 -11.54 8.56
CA PRO A 153 17.57 -12.50 7.82
C PRO A 153 16.56 -13.25 8.70
N GLU A 154 16.95 -13.58 9.93
CA GLU A 154 16.08 -14.27 10.90
C GLU A 154 14.85 -13.42 11.26
N ALA A 155 15.06 -12.17 11.67
CA ALA A 155 13.94 -11.28 12.00
C ALA A 155 13.07 -10.97 10.77
N GLN A 156 13.67 -10.76 9.60
CA GLN A 156 12.96 -10.53 8.36
C GLN A 156 12.10 -11.73 7.94
N HIS A 157 12.59 -12.95 8.16
CA HIS A 157 11.79 -14.16 7.98
C HIS A 157 10.60 -14.20 8.93
N TYR A 158 10.79 -13.77 10.18
CA TYR A 158 9.72 -13.66 11.16
C TYR A 158 8.65 -12.64 10.76
N PHE A 159 9.05 -11.46 10.26
CA PHE A 159 8.12 -10.46 9.73
C PHE A 159 7.32 -10.99 8.55
N ALA A 160 7.96 -11.68 7.62
CA ALA A 160 7.29 -12.25 6.45
C ALA A 160 6.23 -13.30 6.85
N ASN A 161 6.53 -14.18 7.79
CA ASN A 161 5.66 -15.28 8.16
C ASN A 161 4.64 -14.93 9.25
N GLY A 162 5.01 -14.07 10.21
CA GLY A 162 4.15 -13.63 11.31
C GLY A 162 3.28 -12.43 10.95
N ASN A 163 3.89 -11.40 10.37
CA ASN A 163 3.21 -10.13 10.06
C ASN A 163 2.70 -10.01 8.62
N ASN A 164 3.04 -10.96 7.75
CA ASN A 164 2.71 -10.93 6.32
C ASN A 164 3.35 -9.75 5.57
N GLU A 165 4.52 -9.32 5.99
CA GLU A 165 5.27 -8.23 5.37
C GLU A 165 6.33 -8.77 4.40
N TRP A 166 6.59 -8.03 3.33
CA TRP A 166 7.69 -8.37 2.43
C TRP A 166 9.03 -8.02 3.09
N PRO A 167 10.01 -8.94 3.11
CA PRO A 167 11.31 -8.66 3.73
C PRO A 167 12.06 -7.59 2.94
N THR A 168 12.71 -6.67 3.65
CA THR A 168 13.60 -5.65 3.06
C THR A 168 15.03 -6.16 2.87
N ALA A 169 15.45 -7.15 3.65
CA ALA A 169 16.75 -7.76 3.51
C ALA A 169 16.84 -8.67 2.28
N LYS A 170 17.90 -8.51 1.50
CA LYS A 170 18.13 -9.34 0.29
C LYS A 170 18.36 -10.80 0.67
N GLY A 171 17.85 -11.71 -0.19
CA GLY A 171 18.07 -13.15 -0.04
C GLY A 171 17.17 -13.84 0.99
N VAL A 172 16.28 -13.13 1.64
CA VAL A 172 15.30 -13.75 2.56
C VAL A 172 14.17 -14.39 1.76
N THR A 173 14.01 -15.70 1.97
CA THR A 173 12.94 -16.45 1.29
C THR A 173 11.60 -16.22 1.99
N VAL A 174 10.58 -15.83 1.22
CA VAL A 174 9.22 -15.71 1.70
C VAL A 174 8.55 -17.09 1.65
N ALA A 175 8.25 -17.67 2.81
CA ALA A 175 7.53 -18.94 2.92
C ALA A 175 6.01 -18.76 3.06
N ASN A 176 5.54 -17.57 3.37
CA ASN A 176 4.14 -17.23 3.63
C ASN A 176 3.24 -17.54 2.42
N PRO A 177 2.27 -18.47 2.56
CA PRO A 177 1.44 -18.92 1.44
C PRO A 177 0.52 -17.80 0.91
N ALA A 178 0.05 -16.89 1.77
CA ALA A 178 -0.79 -15.78 1.33
C ALA A 178 0.00 -14.79 0.47
N LEU A 179 1.21 -14.42 0.87
CA LEU A 179 2.08 -13.56 0.07
C LEU A 179 2.41 -14.21 -1.29
N LYS A 180 2.72 -15.49 -1.30
CA LYS A 180 2.95 -16.24 -2.55
C LYS A 180 1.71 -16.25 -3.45
N ALA A 181 0.54 -16.52 -2.88
CA ALA A 181 -0.72 -16.53 -3.64
C ALA A 181 -1.04 -15.17 -4.27
N MET A 182 -0.76 -14.07 -3.57
CA MET A 182 -1.00 -12.71 -4.06
C MET A 182 -0.19 -12.35 -5.32
N THR A 183 0.99 -12.95 -5.48
CA THR A 183 1.89 -12.70 -6.62
C THR A 183 1.87 -13.83 -7.65
N GLY A 184 1.06 -14.87 -7.44
CA GLY A 184 1.12 -16.10 -8.25
C GLY A 184 2.44 -16.86 -8.12
N GLY A 185 3.19 -16.63 -7.04
CA GLY A 185 4.48 -17.26 -6.76
C GLY A 185 5.68 -16.60 -7.47
N ALA A 186 5.44 -15.60 -8.31
CA ALA A 186 6.50 -14.85 -8.99
C ALA A 186 6.90 -13.59 -8.20
N PRO A 187 8.15 -13.10 -8.32
CA PRO A 187 8.52 -11.81 -7.79
C PRO A 187 7.79 -10.69 -8.56
N PHE A 188 7.43 -9.62 -7.86
CA PHE A 188 6.90 -8.40 -8.47
C PHE A 188 7.97 -7.31 -8.51
N LYS A 189 7.85 -6.40 -9.47
CA LYS A 189 8.72 -5.23 -9.60
C LYS A 189 8.32 -4.19 -8.55
N SER A 190 9.23 -3.85 -7.65
CA SER A 190 9.11 -2.71 -6.75
C SER A 190 9.76 -1.46 -7.36
N GLU A 191 9.28 -0.28 -6.97
CA GLU A 191 9.95 0.97 -7.30
C GLU A 191 11.34 1.06 -6.61
N THR A 192 12.18 1.94 -7.12
CA THR A 192 13.56 2.12 -6.64
C THR A 192 13.84 3.53 -6.10
N ILE A 193 12.81 4.34 -5.89
CA ILE A 193 12.96 5.70 -5.35
C ILE A 193 13.50 5.60 -3.91
N PRO A 194 14.54 6.39 -3.57
CA PRO A 194 15.01 6.49 -2.21
C PRO A 194 13.91 7.02 -1.27
N ILE A 195 13.74 6.40 -0.10
CA ILE A 195 12.71 6.81 0.86
C ILE A 195 12.88 8.26 1.32
N SER A 196 14.11 8.79 1.31
CA SER A 196 14.39 10.20 1.59
C SER A 196 13.76 11.15 0.57
N ALA A 197 13.70 10.77 -0.71
CA ALA A 197 13.03 11.55 -1.76
C ALA A 197 11.51 11.55 -1.54
N VAL A 198 10.93 10.39 -1.22
CA VAL A 198 9.51 10.27 -0.85
C VAL A 198 9.20 11.18 0.34
N GLY A 199 10.03 11.12 1.40
CA GLY A 199 9.88 11.95 2.60
C GLY A 199 9.98 13.45 2.32
N ALA A 200 10.85 13.87 1.41
CA ALA A 200 11.02 15.28 1.02
C ALA A 200 9.74 15.87 0.38
N ASN A 201 8.91 15.04 -0.22
CA ASN A 201 7.65 15.48 -0.84
C ASN A 201 6.47 15.59 0.13
N THR A 202 6.59 15.15 1.38
CA THR A 202 5.47 15.08 2.33
C THR A 202 4.72 16.41 2.46
N THR A 203 5.44 17.52 2.61
CA THR A 203 4.83 18.86 2.73
C THR A 203 4.09 19.26 1.45
N LYS A 204 4.69 19.01 0.28
CA LYS A 204 4.06 19.30 -1.02
C LYS A 204 2.80 18.47 -1.21
N VAL A 205 2.87 17.18 -0.88
CA VAL A 205 1.73 16.27 -0.95
C VAL A 205 0.59 16.79 -0.07
N GLN A 206 0.87 17.16 1.18
CA GLN A 206 -0.17 17.71 2.06
C GLN A 206 -0.81 18.97 1.47
N GLN A 207 -0.02 19.89 0.91
CA GLN A 207 -0.54 21.08 0.25
C GLN A 207 -1.42 20.76 -0.98
N MET A 208 -1.03 19.73 -1.77
CA MET A 208 -1.85 19.28 -2.90
C MET A 208 -3.17 18.67 -2.42
N LEU A 209 -3.14 17.85 -1.35
CA LEU A 209 -4.35 17.27 -0.75
C LEU A 209 -5.32 18.33 -0.28
N ASP A 210 -4.81 19.38 0.38
CA ASP A 210 -5.61 20.52 0.84
C ASP A 210 -6.28 21.26 -0.33
N ARG A 211 -5.51 21.50 -1.42
CA ARG A 211 -6.02 22.17 -2.64
C ARG A 211 -7.13 21.38 -3.34
N VAL A 212 -7.02 20.05 -3.38
CA VAL A 212 -8.01 19.18 -4.05
C VAL A 212 -9.14 18.73 -3.12
N GLY A 213 -9.10 19.10 -1.84
CA GLY A 213 -10.11 18.74 -0.85
C GLY A 213 -10.10 17.25 -0.46
N PHE A 214 -8.97 16.58 -0.59
CA PHE A 214 -8.81 15.18 -0.19
C PHE A 214 -8.54 15.10 1.32
N LYS A 215 -9.52 14.70 2.09
CA LYS A 215 -9.48 14.63 3.56
C LYS A 215 -9.04 13.25 4.07
#